data_a505bc22dedfe077c3fcb2b1242c2921
#
_entry.id   a505bc22dedfe077c3fcb2b1242c2921
#
_cell.length_a   1.000
_cell.length_b   1.000
_cell.length_c   1.000
_cell.angle_alpha   90.00
_cell.angle_beta   90.00
_cell.angle_gamma   90.00
#
_symmetry.space_group_name_H-M   'P 1'
#
loop_
_entity.id
_entity.type
_entity.pdbx_description
1 polymer ?
#
loop_
_entity_poly.entity_id
_entity_poly.type
_entity_poly.pdbx_seq_one_letter_code
_entity_poly.pdbx_strand_id
1 'polypeptide(L)' 'AQAQAQLQGSARAGATAALIETLEQQVAALTDAMNDPAFYQRDSAAMTAHTAALTDAQAQLDAAYARWSELDR' A
#
# COMPACT_ATOMS: atom_id res chain seq x y z
N ALA A 1 22.03 4.09 -4.53
CA ALA A 1 22.83 5.31 -4.46
C ALA A 1 22.27 6.37 -5.38
N GLN A 2 21.95 6.02 -6.59
CA GLN A 2 21.39 6.99 -7.53
C GLN A 2 20.05 7.49 -7.04
N ALA A 3 19.30 6.62 -6.39
CA ALA A 3 18.01 7.00 -5.89
C ALA A 3 18.11 8.11 -4.86
N GLN A 4 19.17 8.09 -4.06
CA GLN A 4 19.34 9.14 -3.09
C GLN A 4 19.57 10.49 -3.73
N ALA A 5 20.35 10.51 -4.78
CA ALA A 5 20.61 11.76 -5.46
C ALA A 5 19.32 12.36 -5.99
N GLN A 6 18.46 11.54 -6.51
CA GLN A 6 17.18 11.99 -7.01
C GLN A 6 16.28 12.49 -5.90
N LEU A 7 16.35 11.84 -4.75
CA LEU A 7 15.49 12.18 -3.66
C LEU A 7 15.84 13.51 -3.01
N GLN A 8 17.04 13.98 -3.19
CA GLN A 8 17.44 15.23 -2.55
C GLN A 8 16.61 16.39 -3.01
N GLY A 9 16.27 16.45 -4.28
CA GLY A 9 15.50 17.56 -4.81
C GLY A 9 14.02 17.48 -4.51
N SER A 10 13.54 16.30 -4.12
CA SER A 10 12.12 16.10 -3.86
C SER A 10 11.93 15.03 -2.82
N ALA A 11 12.63 15.19 -1.70
CA ALA A 11 12.66 14.17 -0.67
C ALA A 11 11.26 13.79 -0.18
N ARG A 12 10.40 14.79 0.01
CA ARG A 12 9.04 14.51 0.49
C ARG A 12 8.24 13.73 -0.54
N ALA A 13 8.27 14.20 -1.78
CA ALA A 13 7.54 13.52 -2.85
C ALA A 13 8.11 12.13 -3.08
N GLY A 14 9.45 11.99 -3.00
CA GLY A 14 10.08 10.70 -3.15
C GLY A 14 9.69 9.73 -2.06
N ALA A 15 9.66 10.19 -0.81
CA ALA A 15 9.27 9.34 0.30
C ALA A 15 7.80 8.91 0.18
N THR A 16 6.94 9.84 -0.23
CA THR A 16 5.52 9.54 -0.40
C THR A 16 5.32 8.58 -1.56
N ALA A 17 6.04 8.77 -2.65
CA ALA A 17 5.95 7.86 -3.80
C ALA A 17 6.39 6.45 -3.42
N ALA A 18 7.44 6.32 -2.62
CA ALA A 18 7.90 5.02 -2.15
C ALA A 18 6.85 4.37 -1.25
N LEU A 19 6.20 5.15 -0.40
CA LEU A 19 5.13 4.66 0.46
C LEU A 19 3.96 4.17 -0.37
N ILE A 20 3.56 4.95 -1.38
CA ILE A 20 2.48 4.55 -2.27
C ILE A 20 2.80 3.23 -2.94
N GLU A 21 4.02 3.09 -3.45
CA GLU A 21 4.44 1.86 -4.11
C GLU A 21 4.36 0.67 -3.16
N THR A 22 4.84 0.86 -1.93
CA THR A 22 4.79 -0.20 -0.92
C THR A 22 3.34 -0.58 -0.61
N LEU A 23 2.48 0.41 -0.44
CA LEU A 23 1.07 0.17 -0.13
C LEU A 23 0.36 -0.51 -1.29
N GLU A 24 0.69 -0.13 -2.53
CA GLU A 24 0.12 -0.79 -3.70
C GLU A 24 0.52 -2.25 -3.75
N GLN A 25 1.76 -2.55 -3.40
CA GLN A 25 2.21 -3.94 -3.35
C GLN A 25 1.49 -4.71 -2.25
N GLN A 26 1.25 -4.09 -1.11
CA GLN A 26 0.51 -4.72 -0.03
C GLN A 26 -0.92 -5.01 -0.43
N VAL A 27 -1.59 -4.04 -1.05
CA VAL A 27 -2.96 -4.23 -1.52
C VAL A 27 -3.01 -5.34 -2.55
N ALA A 28 -2.07 -5.37 -3.48
CA ALA A 28 -2.03 -6.41 -4.50
C ALA A 28 -1.81 -7.79 -3.87
N ALA A 29 -0.90 -7.89 -2.93
CA ALA A 29 -0.61 -9.17 -2.27
C ALA A 29 -1.82 -9.65 -1.48
N LEU A 30 -2.50 -8.75 -0.77
CA LEU A 30 -3.69 -9.12 0.00
C LEU A 30 -4.83 -9.53 -0.92
N THR A 31 -4.99 -8.83 -2.04
CA THR A 31 -6.00 -9.17 -3.03
C THR A 31 -5.72 -10.53 -3.67
N ASP A 32 -4.46 -10.78 -4.02
CA ASP A 32 -4.08 -12.05 -4.62
C ASP A 32 -4.36 -13.20 -3.67
N ALA A 33 -4.09 -13.02 -2.39
CA ALA A 33 -4.36 -14.05 -1.41
C ALA A 33 -5.85 -14.38 -1.35
N MET A 34 -6.70 -13.38 -1.52
CA MET A 34 -8.15 -13.59 -1.52
C MET A 34 -8.63 -14.31 -2.77
N ASN A 35 -7.86 -14.29 -3.84
CA ASN A 35 -8.19 -15.02 -5.07
C ASN A 35 -7.79 -16.48 -5.00
N ASP A 36 -7.00 -16.87 -4.01
CA ASP A 36 -6.58 -18.25 -3.83
C ASP A 36 -7.72 -19.04 -3.17
N PRO A 37 -8.14 -20.16 -3.75
CA PRO A 37 -9.20 -20.96 -3.14
C PRO A 37 -8.89 -21.36 -1.71
N ALA A 38 -7.62 -21.55 -1.37
CA ALA A 38 -7.23 -21.92 -0.01
C ALA A 38 -7.60 -20.83 1.01
N PHE A 39 -7.74 -19.58 0.57
CA PHE A 39 -8.13 -18.50 1.46
C PHE A 39 -9.48 -18.81 2.12
N TYR A 40 -10.41 -19.35 1.37
CA TYR A 40 -11.77 -19.62 1.85
C TYR A 40 -11.84 -20.86 2.71
N GLN A 41 -10.73 -21.59 2.83
CA GLN A 41 -10.65 -22.74 3.72
C GLN A 41 -10.15 -22.37 5.11
N ARG A 42 -9.74 -21.12 5.29
CA ARG A 42 -9.32 -20.63 6.58
C ARG A 42 -10.53 -20.39 7.47
N ASP A 43 -10.28 -20.27 8.79
CA ASP A 43 -11.38 -19.95 9.68
C ASP A 43 -11.83 -18.51 9.48
N SER A 44 -13.02 -18.20 9.98
CA SER A 44 -13.60 -16.89 9.73
C SER A 44 -12.83 -15.77 10.41
N ALA A 45 -12.15 -16.05 11.53
CA ALA A 45 -11.34 -15.04 12.19
C ALA A 45 -10.16 -14.63 11.31
N ALA A 46 -9.51 -15.61 10.67
CA ALA A 46 -8.40 -15.32 9.77
C ALA A 46 -8.87 -14.54 8.55
N MET A 47 -10.03 -14.89 7.99
CA MET A 47 -10.58 -14.17 6.86
C MET A 47 -10.94 -12.74 7.22
N THR A 48 -11.53 -12.54 8.37
CA THR A 48 -11.88 -11.21 8.86
C THR A 48 -10.63 -10.35 9.06
N ALA A 49 -9.60 -10.92 9.67
CA ALA A 49 -8.34 -10.21 9.88
C ALA A 49 -7.71 -9.82 8.55
N HIS A 50 -7.74 -10.72 7.57
CA HIS A 50 -7.18 -10.44 6.26
C HIS A 50 -7.93 -9.30 5.55
N THR A 51 -9.25 -9.33 5.61
CA THR A 51 -10.09 -8.30 5.00
C THR A 51 -9.86 -6.95 5.69
N ALA A 52 -9.72 -6.96 7.01
CA ALA A 52 -9.43 -5.73 7.74
C ALA A 52 -8.07 -5.16 7.34
N ALA A 53 -7.07 -6.02 7.15
CA ALA A 53 -5.75 -5.59 6.70
C ALA A 53 -5.82 -4.96 5.32
N LEU A 54 -6.61 -5.54 4.42
CA LEU A 54 -6.77 -4.99 3.07
C LEU A 54 -7.45 -3.62 3.13
N THR A 55 -8.52 -3.50 3.90
CA THR A 55 -9.21 -2.24 4.05
C THR A 55 -8.30 -1.16 4.61
N ASP A 56 -7.51 -1.52 5.62
CA ASP A 56 -6.57 -0.59 6.23
C ASP A 56 -5.50 -0.15 5.22
N ALA A 57 -4.95 -1.10 4.47
CA ALA A 57 -3.94 -0.78 3.46
C ALA A 57 -4.52 0.15 2.39
N GLN A 58 -5.75 -0.09 1.97
CA GLN A 58 -6.42 0.77 0.99
C GLN A 58 -6.64 2.17 1.54
N ALA A 59 -7.03 2.28 2.79
CA ALA A 59 -7.22 3.59 3.41
C ALA A 59 -5.91 4.36 3.50
N GLN A 60 -4.82 3.67 3.85
CA GLN A 60 -3.51 4.29 3.89
C GLN A 60 -3.06 4.71 2.51
N LEU A 61 -3.34 3.90 1.50
CA LEU A 61 -2.98 4.22 0.12
C LEU A 61 -3.72 5.48 -0.34
N ASP A 62 -5.01 5.57 -0.06
CA ASP A 62 -5.79 6.75 -0.41
C ASP A 62 -5.24 8.00 0.27
N ALA A 63 -4.88 7.89 1.54
CA ALA A 63 -4.29 9.01 2.27
C ALA A 63 -2.94 9.41 1.68
N ALA A 64 -2.15 8.42 1.26
CA ALA A 64 -0.85 8.68 0.66
C ALA A 64 -1.00 9.38 -0.69
N TYR A 65 -1.98 8.98 -1.50
CA TYR A 65 -2.24 9.66 -2.76
C TYR A 65 -2.69 11.10 -2.54
N ALA A 66 -3.54 11.33 -1.56
CA ALA A 66 -3.98 12.68 -1.24
C ALA A 66 -2.80 13.56 -0.84
N ARG A 67 -1.90 13.00 -0.04
CA ARG A 67 -0.71 13.72 0.38
C ARG A 67 0.21 14.01 -0.80
N TRP A 68 0.37 13.03 -1.68
CA TRP A 68 1.21 13.22 -2.84
C TRP A 68 0.66 14.31 -3.75
N SER A 69 -0.64 14.34 -3.91
CA SER A 69 -1.30 15.38 -4.69
C SER A 69 -1.00 16.77 -4.14
N GLU A 70 -0.96 16.90 -2.82
CA GLU A 70 -0.62 18.16 -2.19
C GLU A 70 0.84 18.54 -2.42
N LEU A 71 1.72 17.55 -2.36
CA LEU A 71 3.15 17.80 -2.55
C LEU A 71 3.49 18.16 -3.98
N ASP A 72 2.68 17.70 -4.92
CA ASP A 72 2.91 17.94 -6.33
C ASP A 72 2.51 19.34 -6.79
N ARG A 73 1.88 20.11 -5.95
CA ARG A 73 1.47 21.48 -6.28
C ARG A 73 2.62 22.49 -6.15
#